data_95d020e24903242570fe37d691114954
#
_entry.id   95d020e24903242570fe37d691114954
#
_cell.length_a   1.000
_cell.length_b   1.000
_cell.length_c   1.000
_cell.angle_alpha   90.00
_cell.angle_beta   90.00
_cell.angle_gamma   90.00
#
_symmetry.space_group_name_H-M   'P 1'
#
loop_
_entity.id
_entity.type
_entity.pdbx_description
1 polymer ?
#
loop_
_entity_poly.entity_id
_entity_poly.type
_entity_poly.pdbx_seq_one_letter_code
_entity_poly.pdbx_strand_id
1 'polypeptide(L)'
;MCLDPFDEPVLTSCAHQFCRECMMSCLGSLGVAPCPVCRVAVHRSDLIAVPIYTNSRFSFDLDKHWRPSSKLNALMRDLKAELASPLPPPDPAAIIPQGQPPAVRKAVVISQWTSMLDLMQKVLEADGIEYERLDGSLSLQQRQRTLSRFADDPNVVVMLLSLRAGGVGINLVSAQTIYLMDPWWNPAVEEQAINRVHRIGQAYPVRVKRFFMQQSVEDRILELQKKKSALVKGALGGAQGSEDAKAMRVEDLKYLFGK
;
A
#
# COMPACT_ATOMS: atom_id res chain seq x y z
N MET A 1 -15.84 -23.29 -10.41
CA MET A 1 -15.53 -22.03 -9.72
C MET A 1 -14.48 -21.33 -10.50
N CYS A 2 -14.68 -20.04 -10.80
CA CYS A 2 -13.64 -19.20 -11.38
C CYS A 2 -12.54 -18.97 -10.32
N LEU A 3 -11.34 -18.67 -10.78
CA LEU A 3 -10.21 -18.27 -9.94
C LEU A 3 -10.01 -16.74 -10.02
N ASP A 4 -11.01 -16.05 -10.56
CA ASP A 4 -11.02 -14.61 -10.76
C ASP A 4 -11.45 -13.85 -9.48
N PRO A 5 -11.20 -12.55 -9.40
CA PRO A 5 -11.81 -11.70 -8.38
C PRO A 5 -13.32 -11.90 -8.33
N PHE A 6 -13.90 -11.85 -7.12
CA PHE A 6 -15.33 -12.10 -6.94
C PHE A 6 -16.19 -11.13 -7.74
N ASP A 7 -17.00 -11.66 -8.63
CA ASP A 7 -18.06 -10.94 -9.32
C ASP A 7 -19.38 -11.19 -8.60
N GLU A 8 -20.13 -10.11 -8.29
CA GLU A 8 -21.34 -10.14 -7.45
C GLU A 8 -21.19 -11.07 -6.23
N PRO A 9 -20.29 -10.76 -5.27
CA PRO A 9 -19.99 -11.67 -4.17
C PRO A 9 -21.22 -11.99 -3.32
N VAL A 10 -21.38 -13.28 -3.01
CA VAL A 10 -22.39 -13.78 -2.06
C VAL A 10 -21.71 -14.47 -0.89
N LEU A 11 -22.27 -14.26 0.29
CA LEU A 11 -21.86 -14.93 1.52
C LEU A 11 -22.83 -16.08 1.82
N THR A 12 -22.29 -17.24 2.11
CA THR A 12 -23.07 -18.41 2.55
C THR A 12 -23.33 -18.39 4.05
N SER A 13 -24.28 -19.22 4.53
CA SER A 13 -24.55 -19.39 5.98
C SER A 13 -23.33 -19.83 6.79
N CYS A 14 -22.36 -20.49 6.15
CA CYS A 14 -21.10 -20.91 6.76
C CYS A 14 -19.97 -19.88 6.58
N ALA A 15 -20.30 -18.62 6.25
CA ALA A 15 -19.39 -17.48 6.13
C ALA A 15 -18.32 -17.60 5.01
N HIS A 16 -18.50 -18.47 4.03
CA HIS A 16 -17.63 -18.54 2.86
C HIS A 16 -18.18 -17.67 1.73
N GLN A 17 -17.28 -17.02 1.00
CA GLN A 17 -17.61 -16.07 -0.05
C GLN A 17 -17.35 -16.67 -1.43
N PHE A 18 -18.26 -16.42 -2.37
CA PHE A 18 -18.20 -16.90 -3.75
C PHE A 18 -18.79 -15.86 -4.71
N CYS A 19 -18.44 -15.95 -5.99
CA CYS A 19 -19.20 -15.25 -7.02
C CYS A 19 -20.64 -15.77 -7.05
N ARG A 20 -21.60 -14.89 -7.26
CA ARG A 20 -23.03 -15.23 -7.34
C ARG A 20 -23.29 -16.33 -8.37
N GLU A 21 -22.81 -16.15 -9.60
CA GLU A 21 -22.98 -17.13 -10.68
C GLU A 21 -22.34 -18.47 -10.35
N CYS A 22 -21.13 -18.49 -9.80
CA CYS A 22 -20.47 -19.71 -9.40
C CYS A 22 -21.28 -20.48 -8.34
N MET A 23 -21.80 -19.77 -7.34
CA MET A 23 -22.59 -20.39 -6.28
C MET A 23 -23.94 -20.85 -6.80
N MET A 24 -24.61 -20.07 -7.65
CA MET A 24 -25.88 -20.45 -8.28
C MET A 24 -25.73 -21.68 -9.17
N SER A 25 -24.62 -21.79 -9.91
CA SER A 25 -24.29 -22.98 -10.69
C SER A 25 -24.09 -24.22 -9.81
N CYS A 26 -23.46 -24.09 -8.62
CA CYS A 26 -23.32 -25.19 -7.66
C CYS A 26 -24.68 -25.65 -7.06
N LEU A 27 -25.54 -24.67 -6.77
CA LEU A 27 -26.89 -24.97 -6.18
C LEU A 27 -27.85 -25.63 -7.18
N GLY A 28 -27.65 -25.38 -8.48
CA GLY A 28 -28.44 -25.92 -9.57
C GLY A 28 -29.96 -25.71 -9.38
N SER A 29 -30.78 -26.60 -9.92
CA SER A 29 -32.24 -26.57 -9.82
C SER A 29 -32.79 -26.96 -8.44
N LEU A 30 -32.02 -27.71 -7.65
CA LEU A 30 -32.41 -28.17 -6.32
C LEU A 30 -32.35 -27.04 -5.28
N GLY A 31 -31.63 -25.96 -5.53
CA GLY A 31 -31.50 -24.82 -4.63
C GLY A 31 -30.73 -25.12 -3.33
N VAL A 32 -30.11 -26.29 -3.22
CA VAL A 32 -29.27 -26.68 -2.07
C VAL A 32 -28.05 -27.46 -2.56
N ALA A 33 -26.88 -27.16 -2.01
CA ALA A 33 -25.63 -27.84 -2.30
C ALA A 33 -24.66 -27.76 -1.11
N PRO A 34 -23.71 -28.69 -0.98
CA PRO A 34 -22.64 -28.54 0.00
C PRO A 34 -21.73 -27.35 -0.35
N CYS A 35 -21.35 -26.59 0.67
CA CYS A 35 -20.36 -25.53 0.50
C CYS A 35 -19.06 -26.10 -0.07
N PRO A 36 -18.51 -25.52 -1.16
CA PRO A 36 -17.29 -26.03 -1.78
C PRO A 36 -16.05 -26.01 -0.88
N VAL A 37 -16.06 -25.18 0.18
CA VAL A 37 -14.92 -25.04 1.12
C VAL A 37 -15.10 -25.97 2.33
N CYS A 38 -16.24 -25.92 3.03
CA CYS A 38 -16.44 -26.62 4.31
C CYS A 38 -17.49 -27.73 4.26
N ARG A 39 -18.16 -27.95 3.10
CA ARG A 39 -19.17 -28.99 2.85
C ARG A 39 -20.46 -28.87 3.67
N VAL A 40 -20.63 -27.81 4.44
CA VAL A 40 -21.91 -27.51 5.12
C VAL A 40 -22.97 -27.25 4.05
N ALA A 41 -24.18 -27.77 4.27
CA ALA A 41 -25.30 -27.53 3.36
C ALA A 41 -25.64 -26.03 3.27
N VAL A 42 -25.70 -25.51 2.05
CA VAL A 42 -26.04 -24.12 1.75
C VAL A 42 -27.31 -24.10 0.93
N HIS A 43 -28.29 -23.33 1.37
CA HIS A 43 -29.54 -23.12 0.64
C HIS A 43 -29.49 -21.80 -0.13
N ARG A 44 -30.20 -21.76 -1.25
CA ARG A 44 -30.29 -20.53 -2.07
C ARG A 44 -30.87 -19.35 -1.30
N SER A 45 -31.81 -19.61 -0.36
CA SER A 45 -32.43 -18.62 0.52
C SER A 45 -31.44 -17.98 1.48
N ASP A 46 -30.33 -18.66 1.81
CA ASP A 46 -29.37 -18.25 2.83
C ASP A 46 -28.21 -17.44 2.24
N LEU A 47 -28.23 -17.22 0.93
CA LEU A 47 -27.22 -16.41 0.27
C LEU A 47 -27.46 -14.93 0.56
N ILE A 48 -26.49 -14.32 1.22
CA ILE A 48 -26.48 -12.88 1.48
C ILE A 48 -25.64 -12.21 0.41
N ALA A 49 -26.24 -11.33 -0.38
CA ALA A 49 -25.49 -10.50 -1.33
C ALA A 49 -24.54 -9.59 -0.53
N VAL A 50 -23.26 -9.72 -0.81
CA VAL A 50 -22.27 -8.79 -0.26
C VAL A 50 -22.26 -7.58 -1.18
N PRO A 51 -22.55 -6.37 -0.68
CA PRO A 51 -22.49 -5.18 -1.53
C PRO A 51 -21.09 -5.08 -2.13
N ILE A 52 -20.99 -5.05 -3.44
CA ILE A 52 -19.76 -4.67 -4.12
C ILE A 52 -19.63 -3.18 -3.85
N TYR A 53 -18.90 -2.83 -2.82
CA TYR A 53 -18.46 -1.44 -2.66
C TYR A 53 -17.41 -1.20 -3.75
N THR A 54 -17.87 -0.85 -4.94
CA THR A 54 -17.03 -0.34 -6.03
C THR A 54 -16.36 0.98 -5.66
N ASN A 55 -16.84 1.59 -4.58
CA ASN A 55 -16.20 2.73 -3.93
C ASN A 55 -15.75 2.29 -2.54
N SER A 56 -14.55 2.65 -2.15
CA SER A 56 -13.98 2.43 -0.82
C SER A 56 -15.05 2.67 0.25
N ARG A 57 -14.95 2.04 1.42
CA ARG A 57 -15.88 2.19 2.56
C ARG A 57 -16.19 3.65 2.95
N PHE A 58 -15.55 4.56 2.31
CA PHE A 58 -15.75 6.00 2.36
C PHE A 58 -16.18 6.51 0.99
N SER A 59 -17.38 6.13 0.52
CA SER A 59 -18.07 6.89 -0.52
C SER A 59 -18.49 8.25 0.09
N PHE A 60 -17.51 9.05 0.47
CA PHE A 60 -17.74 10.47 0.62
C PHE A 60 -18.02 11.00 -0.77
N ASP A 61 -19.10 11.77 -0.89
CA ASP A 61 -19.30 12.64 -2.03
C ASP A 61 -18.15 13.69 -2.00
N LEU A 62 -17.00 13.27 -2.53
CA LEU A 62 -15.76 14.06 -2.51
C LEU A 62 -15.92 15.35 -3.31
N ASP A 63 -17.03 15.50 -4.06
CA ASP A 63 -17.22 16.64 -4.94
C ASP A 63 -17.93 17.81 -4.24
N LYS A 64 -18.63 17.59 -3.11
CA LYS A 64 -19.41 18.64 -2.48
C LYS A 64 -18.78 19.36 -1.29
N HIS A 65 -17.97 18.71 -0.46
CA HIS A 65 -17.41 19.33 0.76
C HIS A 65 -16.06 18.77 1.20
N TRP A 66 -15.30 18.15 0.26
CA TRP A 66 -14.03 17.59 0.64
C TRP A 66 -12.98 18.67 0.95
N ARG A 67 -12.31 18.52 2.09
CA ARG A 67 -11.12 19.29 2.45
C ARG A 67 -9.96 18.35 2.75
N PRO A 68 -8.77 18.61 2.20
CA PRO A 68 -7.61 17.80 2.52
C PRO A 68 -7.30 17.84 4.02
N SER A 69 -6.95 16.69 4.59
CA SER A 69 -6.52 16.58 5.97
C SER A 69 -5.21 17.34 6.22
N SER A 70 -4.89 17.63 7.48
CA SER A 70 -3.62 18.25 7.86
C SER A 70 -2.40 17.46 7.33
N LYS A 71 -2.49 16.13 7.32
CA LYS A 71 -1.45 15.24 6.80
C LYS A 71 -1.27 15.40 5.29
N LEU A 72 -2.37 15.47 4.52
CA LEU A 72 -2.33 15.72 3.08
C LEU A 72 -1.81 17.12 2.75
N ASN A 73 -2.24 18.15 3.50
CA ASN A 73 -1.74 19.50 3.33
C ASN A 73 -0.24 19.60 3.60
N ALA A 74 0.25 18.90 4.63
CA ALA A 74 1.68 18.84 4.94
C ALA A 74 2.46 18.11 3.83
N LEU A 75 1.93 16.99 3.32
CA LEU A 75 2.52 16.27 2.18
C LEU A 75 2.61 17.19 0.97
N MET A 76 1.52 17.83 0.55
CA MET A 76 1.50 18.64 -0.67
C MET A 76 2.42 19.84 -0.59
N ARG A 77 2.50 20.51 0.56
CA ARG A 77 3.44 21.60 0.78
C ARG A 77 4.89 21.15 0.64
N ASP A 78 5.25 20.03 1.26
CA ASP A 78 6.59 19.51 1.23
C ASP A 78 6.95 18.92 -0.15
N LEU A 79 6.01 18.21 -0.78
CA LEU A 79 6.16 17.63 -2.11
C LEU A 79 6.41 18.74 -3.16
N LYS A 80 5.61 19.80 -3.16
CA LYS A 80 5.80 20.94 -4.08
C LYS A 80 7.17 21.60 -3.89
N ALA A 81 7.58 21.81 -2.65
CA ALA A 81 8.90 22.35 -2.34
C ALA A 81 10.03 21.42 -2.81
N GLU A 82 9.85 20.12 -2.62
CA GLU A 82 10.82 19.11 -3.04
C GLU A 82 10.94 19.04 -4.57
N LEU A 83 9.81 19.01 -5.29
CA LEU A 83 9.79 18.96 -6.77
C LEU A 83 10.36 20.25 -7.40
N ALA A 84 10.19 21.41 -6.77
CA ALA A 84 10.75 22.67 -7.23
C ALA A 84 12.25 22.81 -6.94
N SER A 85 12.81 21.97 -6.08
CA SER A 85 14.22 22.05 -5.70
C SER A 85 15.12 21.40 -6.77
N PRO A 86 16.30 21.92 -7.05
CA PRO A 86 17.24 21.28 -7.98
C PRO A 86 17.66 19.90 -7.45
N LEU A 87 17.98 18.98 -8.36
CA LEU A 87 18.54 17.68 -7.97
C LEU A 87 19.88 17.89 -7.24
N PRO A 88 20.15 17.11 -6.19
CA PRO A 88 21.47 17.07 -5.60
C PRO A 88 22.48 16.53 -6.62
N PRO A 89 23.79 16.78 -6.44
CA PRO A 89 24.79 16.13 -7.26
C PRO A 89 24.67 14.60 -7.14
N PRO A 90 24.83 13.87 -8.26
CA PRO A 90 24.83 12.40 -8.21
C PRO A 90 26.04 11.90 -7.42
N ASP A 91 25.95 10.66 -6.93
CA ASP A 91 27.08 9.98 -6.33
C ASP A 91 28.20 9.86 -7.38
N PRO A 92 29.43 10.32 -7.08
CA PRO A 92 30.56 10.18 -8.00
C PRO A 92 30.86 8.75 -8.44
N ALA A 93 30.50 7.75 -7.65
CA ALA A 93 30.64 6.34 -7.96
C ALA A 93 29.44 5.75 -8.76
N ALA A 94 28.36 6.54 -8.97
CA ALA A 94 27.19 6.03 -9.67
C ALA A 94 27.46 5.91 -11.18
N ILE A 95 27.09 4.77 -11.73
CA ILE A 95 27.12 4.55 -13.17
C ILE A 95 25.80 5.07 -13.75
N ILE A 96 25.85 6.27 -14.35
CA ILE A 96 24.72 6.85 -15.07
C ILE A 96 24.83 6.42 -16.53
N PRO A 97 23.85 5.68 -17.09
CA PRO A 97 23.88 5.27 -18.49
C PRO A 97 23.89 6.52 -19.41
N GLN A 98 24.76 6.50 -20.42
CA GLN A 98 24.80 7.56 -21.41
C GLN A 98 23.50 7.58 -22.24
N GLY A 99 22.98 8.79 -22.51
CA GLY A 99 21.78 8.96 -23.34
C GLY A 99 20.46 8.94 -22.58
N GLN A 100 20.46 8.86 -21.25
CA GLN A 100 19.24 9.08 -20.48
C GLN A 100 18.86 10.58 -20.51
N PRO A 101 17.53 10.88 -20.56
CA PRO A 101 17.07 12.26 -20.42
C PRO A 101 17.54 12.84 -19.08
N PRO A 102 17.70 14.17 -18.98
CA PRO A 102 18.13 14.81 -17.74
C PRO A 102 17.18 14.35 -16.61
N ALA A 103 17.78 13.87 -15.53
CA ALA A 103 17.02 13.39 -14.41
C ALA A 103 16.16 14.54 -13.85
N VAL A 104 14.89 14.28 -13.66
CA VAL A 104 13.96 15.16 -12.95
C VAL A 104 13.74 14.64 -11.55
N ARG A 105 13.37 15.53 -10.64
CA ARG A 105 13.07 15.14 -9.28
C ARG A 105 11.77 14.35 -9.24
N LYS A 106 11.81 13.14 -8.70
CA LYS A 106 10.66 12.27 -8.56
C LYS A 106 10.51 11.80 -7.12
N ALA A 107 9.28 11.55 -6.72
CA ALA A 107 8.93 11.13 -5.38
C ALA A 107 8.06 9.86 -5.40
N VAL A 108 8.23 9.03 -4.39
CA VAL A 108 7.34 7.88 -4.12
C VAL A 108 6.56 8.17 -2.85
N VAL A 109 5.24 8.12 -2.92
CA VAL A 109 4.34 8.30 -1.77
C VAL A 109 3.73 6.96 -1.44
N ILE A 110 3.98 6.47 -0.24
CA ILE A 110 3.63 5.11 0.19
C ILE A 110 2.58 5.17 1.28
N SER A 111 1.51 4.41 1.12
CA SER A 111 0.51 4.19 2.17
C SER A 111 0.11 2.71 2.25
N GLN A 112 -0.23 2.25 3.45
CA GLN A 112 -0.84 0.93 3.63
C GLN A 112 -2.32 0.91 3.21
N TRP A 113 -2.98 2.08 3.16
CA TRP A 113 -4.38 2.25 2.85
C TRP A 113 -4.58 2.70 1.41
N THR A 114 -5.24 1.89 0.61
CA THR A 114 -5.57 2.27 -0.78
C THR A 114 -6.50 3.48 -0.82
N SER A 115 -7.41 3.61 0.16
CA SER A 115 -8.26 4.79 0.32
C SER A 115 -7.47 6.09 0.55
N MET A 116 -6.31 6.02 1.22
CA MET A 116 -5.41 7.18 1.33
C MET A 116 -4.80 7.51 -0.03
N LEU A 117 -4.47 6.51 -0.85
CA LEU A 117 -4.00 6.75 -2.22
C LEU A 117 -5.08 7.41 -3.06
N ASP A 118 -6.38 7.03 -2.91
CA ASP A 118 -7.50 7.65 -3.59
C ASP A 118 -7.62 9.15 -3.25
N LEU A 119 -7.44 9.51 -1.97
CA LEU A 119 -7.42 10.90 -1.51
C LEU A 119 -6.22 11.68 -2.06
N MET A 120 -5.05 11.05 -2.13
CA MET A 120 -3.84 11.66 -2.71
C MET A 120 -4.00 11.94 -4.19
N GLN A 121 -4.61 11.03 -4.96
CA GLN A 121 -4.90 11.25 -6.38
C GLN A 121 -5.68 12.55 -6.58
N LYS A 122 -6.77 12.75 -5.83
CA LYS A 122 -7.60 13.96 -5.92
C LYS A 122 -6.80 15.25 -5.67
N VAL A 123 -5.88 15.23 -4.72
CA VAL A 123 -5.06 16.42 -4.40
C VAL A 123 -4.02 16.67 -5.50
N LEU A 124 -3.39 15.62 -6.01
CA LEU A 124 -2.41 15.74 -7.09
C LEU A 124 -3.08 16.23 -8.37
N GLU A 125 -4.26 15.70 -8.72
CA GLU A 125 -5.07 16.13 -9.87
C GLU A 125 -5.48 17.61 -9.75
N ALA A 126 -5.93 18.04 -8.58
CA ALA A 126 -6.30 19.43 -8.33
C ALA A 126 -5.12 20.41 -8.47
N ASP A 127 -3.91 19.94 -8.21
CA ASP A 127 -2.68 20.71 -8.33
C ASP A 127 -1.96 20.52 -9.69
N GLY A 128 -2.53 19.72 -10.62
CA GLY A 128 -1.95 19.46 -11.93
C GLY A 128 -0.63 18.69 -11.90
N ILE A 129 -0.40 17.88 -10.85
CA ILE A 129 0.81 17.06 -10.70
C ILE A 129 0.56 15.69 -11.33
N GLU A 130 1.34 15.35 -12.35
CA GLU A 130 1.27 14.05 -13.01
C GLU A 130 1.83 12.95 -12.11
N TYR A 131 1.09 11.86 -12.01
CA TYR A 131 1.44 10.73 -11.16
C TYR A 131 1.12 9.39 -11.82
N GLU A 132 1.74 8.35 -11.32
CA GLU A 132 1.37 6.95 -11.55
C GLU A 132 0.96 6.30 -10.23
N ARG A 133 0.14 5.24 -10.32
CA ARG A 133 -0.31 4.50 -9.15
C ARG A 133 -0.03 3.02 -9.31
N LEU A 134 0.51 2.42 -8.25
CA LEU A 134 0.80 0.99 -8.18
C LEU A 134 0.25 0.39 -6.89
N ASP A 135 -0.81 -0.40 -7.02
CA ASP A 135 -1.42 -1.15 -5.91
C ASP A 135 -1.73 -2.61 -6.30
N GLY A 136 -2.46 -3.31 -5.43
CA GLY A 136 -2.80 -4.72 -5.62
C GLY A 136 -3.80 -5.01 -6.75
N SER A 137 -4.49 -4.00 -7.27
CA SER A 137 -5.53 -4.17 -8.31
C SER A 137 -4.96 -4.32 -9.72
N LEU A 138 -3.69 -3.89 -9.93
CA LEU A 138 -3.08 -3.89 -11.25
C LEU A 138 -2.62 -5.28 -11.69
N SER A 139 -2.92 -5.64 -12.93
CA SER A 139 -2.35 -6.80 -13.61
C SER A 139 -0.83 -6.64 -13.81
N LEU A 140 -0.13 -7.74 -14.09
CA LEU A 140 1.32 -7.72 -14.31
C LEU A 140 1.71 -6.77 -15.46
N GLN A 141 0.95 -6.79 -16.55
CA GLN A 141 1.21 -5.93 -17.71
C GLN A 141 0.99 -4.45 -17.39
N GLN A 142 -0.07 -4.13 -16.63
CA GLN A 142 -0.32 -2.77 -16.17
C GLN A 142 0.79 -2.27 -15.26
N ARG A 143 1.25 -3.13 -14.31
CA ARG A 143 2.39 -2.79 -13.42
C ARG A 143 3.65 -2.44 -14.20
N GLN A 144 3.98 -3.22 -15.24
CA GLN A 144 5.15 -2.92 -16.08
C GLN A 144 5.01 -1.57 -16.77
N ARG A 145 3.84 -1.29 -17.37
CA ARG A 145 3.58 0.01 -18.03
C ARG A 145 3.70 1.18 -17.06
N THR A 146 3.08 1.08 -15.87
CA THR A 146 3.16 2.07 -14.80
C THR A 146 4.60 2.33 -14.37
N LEU A 147 5.39 1.27 -14.17
CA LEU A 147 6.80 1.40 -13.78
C LEU A 147 7.65 2.03 -14.90
N SER A 148 7.48 1.62 -16.15
CA SER A 148 8.19 2.21 -17.29
C SER A 148 7.82 3.68 -17.46
N ARG A 149 6.51 4.02 -17.39
CA ARG A 149 6.07 5.42 -17.49
C ARG A 149 6.63 6.28 -16.36
N PHE A 150 6.63 5.79 -15.14
CA PHE A 150 7.26 6.51 -14.03
C PHE A 150 8.78 6.67 -14.21
N ALA A 151 9.45 5.69 -14.79
CA ALA A 151 10.90 5.78 -15.02
C ALA A 151 11.24 6.76 -16.14
N ASP A 152 10.53 6.67 -17.27
CA ASP A 152 10.95 7.26 -18.54
C ASP A 152 10.27 8.61 -18.84
N ASP A 153 9.04 8.86 -18.35
CA ASP A 153 8.31 10.09 -18.59
C ASP A 153 8.73 11.18 -17.59
N PRO A 154 9.36 12.29 -18.03
CA PRO A 154 9.78 13.36 -17.14
C PRO A 154 8.62 14.14 -16.51
N ASN A 155 7.41 14.07 -17.08
CA ASN A 155 6.24 14.76 -16.55
C ASN A 155 5.64 13.98 -15.36
N VAL A 156 5.79 12.67 -15.34
CA VAL A 156 5.33 11.82 -14.23
C VAL A 156 6.33 11.89 -13.07
N VAL A 157 6.02 12.73 -12.11
CA VAL A 157 6.96 13.06 -11.01
C VAL A 157 6.60 12.38 -9.68
N VAL A 158 5.42 11.78 -9.57
CA VAL A 158 4.96 11.10 -8.36
C VAL A 158 4.55 9.66 -8.66
N MET A 159 4.99 8.72 -7.81
CA MET A 159 4.48 7.36 -7.76
C MET A 159 3.69 7.16 -6.47
N LEU A 160 2.39 6.87 -6.58
CA LEU A 160 1.56 6.42 -5.47
C LEU A 160 1.70 4.91 -5.32
N LEU A 161 2.21 4.44 -4.19
CA LEU A 161 2.52 3.04 -3.97
C LEU A 161 1.78 2.49 -2.74
N SER A 162 1.05 1.40 -2.93
CA SER A 162 0.55 0.63 -1.79
C SER A 162 1.70 -0.14 -1.14
N LEU A 163 1.83 -0.05 0.19
CA LEU A 163 2.89 -0.71 0.96
C LEU A 163 2.93 -2.22 0.67
N ARG A 164 1.78 -2.86 0.49
CA ARG A 164 1.68 -4.29 0.15
C ARG A 164 2.15 -4.61 -1.26
N ALA A 165 1.92 -3.72 -2.21
CA ALA A 165 2.39 -3.90 -3.58
C ALA A 165 3.91 -3.70 -3.72
N GLY A 166 4.53 -2.95 -2.81
CA GLY A 166 5.99 -2.75 -2.74
C GLY A 166 6.81 -4.02 -2.46
N GLY A 167 6.17 -5.12 -2.02
CA GLY A 167 6.86 -6.39 -1.73
C GLY A 167 7.37 -7.15 -2.95
N VAL A 168 6.87 -6.88 -4.16
CA VAL A 168 7.18 -7.66 -5.37
C VAL A 168 8.16 -6.90 -6.26
N GLY A 169 9.42 -7.30 -6.31
CA GLY A 169 10.46 -7.07 -7.33
C GLY A 169 10.50 -5.77 -8.14
N ILE A 170 9.82 -4.71 -7.68
CA ILE A 170 9.74 -3.42 -8.37
C ILE A 170 11.04 -2.64 -8.24
N ASN A 171 11.36 -1.83 -9.25
CA ASN A 171 12.50 -0.93 -9.27
C ASN A 171 12.03 0.52 -9.43
N LEU A 172 12.37 1.37 -8.44
CA LEU A 172 11.96 2.77 -8.37
C LEU A 172 13.16 3.72 -8.19
N VAL A 173 14.31 3.35 -8.72
CA VAL A 173 15.57 4.11 -8.61
C VAL A 173 15.51 5.50 -9.28
N SER A 174 14.49 5.78 -10.08
CA SER A 174 14.26 7.11 -10.65
C SER A 174 13.80 8.15 -9.63
N ALA A 175 13.34 7.72 -8.43
CA ALA A 175 12.91 8.62 -7.37
C ALA A 175 14.04 8.91 -6.35
N GLN A 176 14.04 10.13 -5.79
CA GLN A 176 15.00 10.57 -4.78
C GLN A 176 14.35 10.83 -3.43
N THR A 177 13.03 10.93 -3.37
CA THR A 177 12.31 11.19 -2.11
C THR A 177 11.21 10.16 -1.91
N ILE A 178 11.12 9.65 -0.68
CA ILE A 178 10.10 8.70 -0.25
C ILE A 178 9.28 9.36 0.86
N TYR A 179 7.97 9.34 0.71
CA TYR A 179 7.01 9.75 1.72
C TYR A 179 6.27 8.54 2.26
N LEU A 180 6.44 8.23 3.54
CA LEU A 180 5.67 7.23 4.25
C LEU A 180 4.52 7.93 4.97
N MET A 181 3.29 7.69 4.52
CA MET A 181 2.12 8.41 5.02
C MET A 181 1.53 7.83 6.29
N ASP A 182 1.81 6.57 6.56
CA ASP A 182 1.36 5.88 7.75
C ASP A 182 2.45 4.94 8.27
N PRO A 183 2.66 4.85 9.59
CA PRO A 183 3.58 3.87 10.14
C PRO A 183 2.97 2.47 10.04
N TRP A 184 3.79 1.49 9.69
CA TRP A 184 3.40 0.08 9.69
C TRP A 184 3.95 -0.60 10.95
N TRP A 185 3.17 -1.46 11.59
CA TRP A 185 3.57 -2.16 12.82
C TRP A 185 4.86 -3.01 12.68
N ASN A 186 5.21 -3.43 11.45
CA ASN A 186 6.44 -4.16 11.15
C ASN A 186 7.42 -3.27 10.36
N PRO A 187 8.51 -2.78 10.98
CA PRO A 187 9.47 -1.89 10.32
C PRO A 187 10.16 -2.53 9.12
N ALA A 188 10.34 -3.85 9.09
CA ALA A 188 10.99 -4.53 7.98
C ALA A 188 10.22 -4.37 6.65
N VAL A 189 8.90 -4.22 6.69
CA VAL A 189 8.09 -3.99 5.49
C VAL A 189 8.28 -2.57 4.95
N GLU A 190 8.42 -1.58 5.84
CA GLU A 190 8.78 -0.21 5.42
C GLU A 190 10.19 -0.18 4.81
N GLU A 191 11.16 -0.83 5.45
CA GLU A 191 12.53 -0.94 4.94
C GLU A 191 12.57 -1.64 3.58
N GLN A 192 11.77 -2.70 3.40
CA GLN A 192 11.65 -3.37 2.11
C GLN A 192 11.14 -2.41 1.02
N ALA A 193 10.15 -1.58 1.31
CA ALA A 193 9.63 -0.60 0.38
C ALA A 193 10.65 0.52 0.09
N ILE A 194 11.37 0.99 1.11
CA ILE A 194 12.48 1.96 0.97
C ILE A 194 13.57 1.42 0.06
N ASN A 195 13.95 0.14 0.22
CA ASN A 195 14.97 -0.54 -0.57
C ASN A 195 14.56 -0.78 -2.05
N ARG A 196 13.34 -0.44 -2.46
CA ARG A 196 12.94 -0.39 -3.88
C ARG A 196 13.43 0.89 -4.58
N VAL A 197 13.64 1.94 -3.80
CA VAL A 197 14.17 3.23 -4.26
C VAL A 197 15.68 3.30 -3.98
N HIS A 198 16.09 2.95 -2.76
CA HIS A 198 17.50 2.89 -2.35
C HIS A 198 18.08 1.52 -2.72
N ARG A 199 18.52 1.40 -3.95
CA ARG A 199 19.01 0.15 -4.53
C ARG A 199 20.20 0.41 -5.46
N ILE A 200 20.91 -0.67 -5.86
CA ILE A 200 21.94 -0.62 -6.89
C ILE A 200 21.34 0.01 -8.16
N GLY A 201 22.00 1.04 -8.68
CA GLY A 201 21.51 1.86 -9.79
C GLY A 201 20.87 3.19 -9.36
N GLN A 202 20.74 3.45 -8.06
CA GLN A 202 20.36 4.77 -7.55
C GLN A 202 21.57 5.72 -7.61
N ALA A 203 21.45 6.74 -8.44
CA ALA A 203 22.53 7.71 -8.64
C ALA A 203 22.50 8.91 -7.67
N TYR A 204 21.41 9.08 -6.93
CA TYR A 204 21.19 10.25 -6.10
C TYR A 204 20.94 9.87 -4.64
N PRO A 205 21.26 10.76 -3.68
CA PRO A 205 20.88 10.56 -2.29
C PRO A 205 19.36 10.42 -2.12
N VAL A 206 18.92 9.36 -1.42
CA VAL A 206 17.51 9.11 -1.15
C VAL A 206 17.12 9.71 0.20
N ARG A 207 16.06 10.51 0.20
CA ARG A 207 15.46 11.06 1.42
C ARG A 207 14.20 10.30 1.78
N VAL A 208 14.06 9.92 3.04
CA VAL A 208 12.85 9.27 3.58
C VAL A 208 12.19 10.20 4.58
N LYS A 209 10.97 10.61 4.29
CA LYS A 209 10.15 11.46 5.15
C LYS A 209 8.94 10.67 5.64
N ARG A 210 8.74 10.64 6.97
CA ARG A 210 7.62 9.94 7.59
C ARG A 210 6.61 10.94 8.13
N PHE A 211 5.33 10.74 7.76
CA PHE A 211 4.22 11.53 8.25
C PHE A 211 3.42 10.71 9.26
N PHE A 212 3.26 11.23 10.44
CA PHE A 212 2.43 10.61 11.48
C PHE A 212 1.69 11.67 12.29
N MET A 213 0.55 11.28 12.82
CA MET A 213 -0.27 12.13 13.68
C MET A 213 0.18 11.98 15.13
N GLN A 214 0.54 13.10 15.75
CA GLN A 214 0.87 13.13 17.17
C GLN A 214 -0.37 12.86 18.03
N GLN A 215 -0.16 12.34 19.23
CA GLN A 215 -1.22 12.00 20.21
C GLN A 215 -2.27 11.04 19.63
N SER A 216 -1.83 10.10 18.82
CA SER A 216 -2.68 9.12 18.14
C SER A 216 -2.15 7.70 18.29
N VAL A 217 -2.87 6.74 17.73
CA VAL A 217 -2.41 5.34 17.63
C VAL A 217 -1.10 5.23 16.85
N GLU A 218 -0.81 6.16 15.95
CA GLU A 218 0.42 6.15 15.14
C GLU A 218 1.67 6.35 16.03
N ASP A 219 1.60 7.17 17.09
CA ASP A 219 2.70 7.30 18.05
C ASP A 219 3.02 5.96 18.74
N ARG A 220 1.97 5.23 19.13
CA ARG A 220 2.13 3.92 19.76
C ARG A 220 2.71 2.89 18.79
N ILE A 221 2.34 2.95 17.51
CA ILE A 221 2.95 2.09 16.47
C ILE A 221 4.43 2.39 16.33
N LEU A 222 4.85 3.66 16.33
CA LEU A 222 6.25 4.05 16.25
C LEU A 222 7.06 3.57 17.47
N GLU A 223 6.48 3.60 18.67
CA GLU A 223 7.11 3.04 19.86
C GLU A 223 7.27 1.52 19.76
N LEU A 224 6.27 0.81 19.25
CA LEU A 224 6.37 -0.62 18.98
C LEU A 224 7.45 -0.94 17.95
N GLN A 225 7.54 -0.17 16.88
CA GLN A 225 8.60 -0.31 15.89
C GLN A 225 9.99 -0.16 16.55
N LYS A 226 10.18 0.85 17.43
CA LYS A 226 11.44 1.06 18.15
C LYS A 226 11.78 -0.15 19.03
N LYS A 227 10.80 -0.66 19.78
CA LYS A 227 10.98 -1.86 20.62
C LYS A 227 11.39 -3.08 19.78
N LYS A 228 10.70 -3.34 18.67
CA LYS A 228 10.99 -4.47 17.75
C LYS A 228 12.37 -4.32 17.10
N SER A 229 12.73 -3.14 16.66
CA SER A 229 14.06 -2.89 16.06
C SER A 229 15.18 -3.07 17.08
N ALA A 230 14.98 -2.71 18.35
CA ALA A 230 15.94 -2.92 19.42
C ALA A 230 16.12 -4.42 19.74
N LEU A 231 15.01 -5.19 19.75
CA LEU A 231 15.04 -6.64 19.95
C LEU A 231 15.79 -7.35 18.82
N VAL A 232 15.55 -6.98 17.56
CA VAL A 232 16.26 -7.56 16.41
C VAL A 232 17.75 -7.24 16.45
N LYS A 233 18.14 -6.02 16.86
CA LYS A 233 19.56 -5.67 17.04
C LYS A 233 20.21 -6.38 18.22
N GLY A 234 19.45 -6.68 19.27
CA GLY A 234 19.91 -7.44 20.44
C GLY A 234 19.91 -8.96 20.24
N ALA A 235 19.02 -9.48 19.37
CA ALA A 235 18.78 -10.90 19.15
C ALA A 235 19.64 -11.53 18.05
N LEU A 236 20.64 -10.86 17.52
CA LEU A 236 21.68 -11.50 16.68
C LEU A 236 22.48 -12.59 17.44
N GLY A 237 22.01 -12.98 18.64
CA GLY A 237 22.61 -13.98 19.52
C GLY A 237 21.73 -15.17 19.94
N GLY A 238 20.48 -15.34 19.50
CA GLY A 238 19.69 -16.48 19.93
C GLY A 238 18.30 -16.60 19.30
N ALA A 239 18.04 -17.76 18.70
CA ALA A 239 16.75 -18.14 18.15
C ALA A 239 15.69 -18.28 19.26
N GLN A 240 14.59 -17.56 19.19
CA GLN A 240 13.41 -17.74 20.02
C GLN A 240 12.20 -18.20 19.20
N GLY A 241 11.48 -19.17 19.76
CA GLY A 241 10.51 -20.01 19.09
C GLY A 241 9.15 -19.34 18.73
N SER A 242 8.35 -20.10 17.99
CA SER A 242 7.06 -19.65 17.39
C SER A 242 5.96 -19.29 18.41
N GLU A 243 6.04 -19.74 19.65
CA GLU A 243 5.05 -19.43 20.70
C GLU A 243 5.24 -18.03 21.27
N ASP A 244 6.48 -17.58 21.44
CA ASP A 244 6.80 -16.24 21.90
C ASP A 244 6.34 -15.17 20.89
N ALA A 245 6.35 -15.49 19.60
CA ALA A 245 5.85 -14.59 18.55
C ALA A 245 4.32 -14.36 18.58
N LYS A 246 3.55 -15.35 19.09
CA LYS A 246 2.09 -15.20 19.26
C LYS A 246 1.74 -14.41 20.53
N ALA A 247 2.43 -14.68 21.62
CA ALA A 247 2.27 -13.95 22.88
C ALA A 247 2.60 -12.45 22.69
N MET A 248 3.69 -12.16 22.00
CA MET A 248 4.10 -10.79 21.67
C MET A 248 3.07 -10.04 20.81
N ARG A 249 2.34 -10.72 19.93
CA ARG A 249 1.25 -10.09 19.14
C ARG A 249 0.06 -9.66 19.99
N VAL A 250 -0.30 -10.42 21.01
CA VAL A 250 -1.43 -10.09 21.91
C VAL A 250 -1.05 -8.91 22.81
N GLU A 251 0.17 -8.89 23.34
CA GLU A 251 0.68 -7.76 24.13
C GLU A 251 0.81 -6.48 23.30
N ASP A 252 1.29 -6.58 22.05
CA ASP A 252 1.35 -5.47 21.11
C ASP A 252 -0.05 -4.85 20.88
N LEU A 253 -1.08 -5.68 20.73
CA LEU A 253 -2.47 -5.22 20.57
C LEU A 253 -3.00 -4.56 21.84
N LYS A 254 -2.76 -5.14 23.00
CA LYS A 254 -3.14 -4.52 24.29
C LYS A 254 -2.49 -3.15 24.46
N TYR A 255 -1.21 -3.04 24.13
CA TYR A 255 -0.49 -1.76 24.18
C TYR A 255 -1.06 -0.73 23.20
N LEU A 256 -1.37 -1.13 21.98
CA LEU A 256 -1.95 -0.21 20.96
C LEU A 256 -3.30 0.34 21.38
N PHE A 257 -4.13 -0.45 22.05
CA PHE A 257 -5.47 -0.05 22.46
C PHE A 257 -5.56 0.44 23.92
N GLY A 258 -4.43 0.52 24.64
CA GLY A 258 -4.39 1.05 25.99
C GLY A 258 -5.04 0.16 27.05
N LYS A 259 -5.04 -1.16 26.81
CA LYS A 259 -5.55 -2.17 27.74
C LYS A 259 -4.40 -2.96 28.37
#